data_be53bf9d9940476e3a98cf9d9b7b9a89
#
_entry.id   be53bf9d9940476e3a98cf9d9b7b9a89
#
_cell.length_a   1.000
_cell.length_b   1.000
_cell.length_c   1.000
_cell.angle_alpha   90.00
_cell.angle_beta   90.00
_cell.angle_gamma   90.00
#
_symmetry.space_group_name_H-M   'P 1'
#
loop_
_entity.id
_entity.type
_entity.pdbx_description
1 polymer ?
#
loop_
_entity_poly.entity_id
_entity_poly.type
_entity_poly.pdbx_seq_one_letter_code
_entity_poly.pdbx_strand_id
1 'polypeptide(L)'
;MSGATDALDRRDTVDMAVAAIMVGLTFSWGLNYVAAKISYAGYDPVFLSIARSIIGGFCVFLWCRWRGIALFTRDGTLLAGIAVGVLFGIEFLCLYVGLEHTTVARNTLLVNSMPFWMLIGGHLLLGEQITMRKFLGLLLAFAGLAAVFSDKLGGGGDMLFGDLLSLGSGFFWALTNILIKRSKLVEASAEKLLLYQLAGAAMVGILVLPLAGPPVRDPSLLPTLALLFQAIYIVAFTYVLWFWLLRRYPASGLSSFTFLSPVFGVLCGAVILNEPLTMRIFLALGLIAAGLIIVNRPARKLTPV
;
A
#
# COMPACT_ATOMS: atom_id res chain seq x y z
N MET A 1 28.38 29.83 -6.07
CA MET A 1 27.64 30.67 -5.12
C MET A 1 26.19 30.66 -5.60
N SER A 2 25.35 29.96 -5.01
CA SER A 2 24.39 30.13 -3.95
C SER A 2 23.76 28.74 -3.68
N GLY A 3 24.27 28.01 -2.75
CA GLY A 3 23.56 26.91 -2.13
C GLY A 3 22.65 27.51 -1.06
N ALA A 4 21.56 28.11 -1.47
CA ALA A 4 20.43 28.32 -0.58
C ALA A 4 19.77 26.95 -0.40
N THR A 5 20.23 26.24 0.60
CA THR A 5 19.50 25.15 1.23
C THR A 5 18.10 25.65 1.50
N ASP A 6 17.12 25.12 0.74
CA ASP A 6 15.73 25.05 1.16
C ASP A 6 15.75 24.29 2.49
N ALA A 7 15.98 24.99 3.59
CA ALA A 7 15.62 24.53 4.92
C ALA A 7 14.09 24.42 4.85
N LEU A 8 13.62 23.21 4.51
CA LEU A 8 12.22 22.87 4.45
C LEU A 8 11.61 23.35 5.75
N ASP A 9 10.69 24.30 5.66
CA ASP A 9 9.89 24.81 6.75
C ASP A 9 9.10 23.63 7.33
N ARG A 10 9.77 22.89 8.24
CA ARG A 10 9.30 21.64 8.82
C ARG A 10 8.29 22.02 9.88
N ARG A 11 7.02 21.76 9.62
CA ARG A 11 5.93 22.07 10.54
C ARG A 11 5.78 20.98 11.58
N ASP A 12 5.55 21.35 12.83
CA ASP A 12 5.43 20.41 13.95
C ASP A 12 4.05 19.74 14.03
N THR A 13 3.05 20.31 13.37
CA THR A 13 1.66 19.83 13.42
C THR A 13 1.02 19.80 12.04
N VAL A 14 0.10 18.85 11.85
CA VAL A 14 -0.73 18.76 10.64
C VAL A 14 -1.84 19.82 10.76
N ASP A 15 -1.86 20.77 9.83
CA ASP A 15 -2.90 21.78 9.74
C ASP A 15 -4.15 21.26 9.01
N MET A 16 -5.23 22.03 9.03
CA MET A 16 -6.52 21.65 8.42
C MET A 16 -6.42 21.44 6.92
N ALA A 17 -5.60 22.22 6.22
CA ALA A 17 -5.42 22.06 4.77
C ALA A 17 -4.74 20.72 4.44
N VAL A 18 -3.69 20.37 5.20
CA VAL A 18 -3.00 19.07 5.04
C VAL A 18 -3.90 17.92 5.48
N ALA A 19 -4.69 18.07 6.52
CA ALA A 19 -5.69 17.07 6.90
C ALA A 19 -6.67 16.80 5.75
N ALA A 20 -7.18 17.83 5.09
CA ALA A 20 -8.06 17.69 3.92
C ALA A 20 -7.36 17.00 2.74
N ILE A 21 -6.09 17.35 2.46
CA ILE A 21 -5.27 16.67 1.43
C ILE A 21 -5.12 15.19 1.79
N MET A 22 -4.83 14.85 3.05
CA MET A 22 -4.68 13.46 3.49
C MET A 22 -5.96 12.65 3.37
N VAL A 23 -7.12 13.25 3.68
CA VAL A 23 -8.43 12.62 3.44
C VAL A 23 -8.62 12.34 1.94
N GLY A 24 -8.31 13.31 1.07
CA GLY A 24 -8.36 13.13 -0.38
C GLY A 24 -7.42 12.04 -0.89
N LEU A 25 -6.18 11.97 -0.38
CA LEU A 25 -5.22 10.92 -0.73
C LEU A 25 -5.72 9.53 -0.32
N THR A 26 -6.18 9.39 0.92
CA THR A 26 -6.65 8.10 1.44
C THR A 26 -7.95 7.65 0.77
N PHE A 27 -8.83 8.59 0.42
CA PHE A 27 -9.99 8.31 -0.45
C PHE A 27 -9.54 7.78 -1.82
N SER A 28 -8.56 8.44 -2.43
CA SER A 28 -8.02 8.03 -3.74
C SER A 28 -7.41 6.63 -3.68
N TRP A 29 -6.70 6.29 -2.61
CA TRP A 29 -6.14 4.95 -2.41
C TRP A 29 -7.22 3.89 -2.17
N GLY A 30 -8.29 4.23 -1.44
CA GLY A 30 -9.47 3.37 -1.32
C GLY A 30 -10.16 3.13 -2.68
N LEU A 31 -10.37 4.20 -3.44
CA LEU A 31 -10.96 4.14 -4.78
C LEU A 31 -10.10 3.33 -5.77
N ASN A 32 -8.78 3.29 -5.56
CA ASN A 32 -7.87 2.52 -6.41
C ASN A 32 -8.21 1.02 -6.48
N TYR A 33 -8.70 0.42 -5.40
CA TYR A 33 -9.14 -0.99 -5.40
C TYR A 33 -10.35 -1.19 -6.33
N VAL A 34 -11.29 -0.25 -6.31
CA VAL A 34 -12.45 -0.26 -7.22
C VAL A 34 -12.01 -0.06 -8.67
N ALA A 35 -11.10 0.88 -8.92
CA ALA A 35 -10.54 1.10 -10.25
C ALA A 35 -9.82 -0.16 -10.78
N ALA A 36 -9.09 -0.88 -9.92
CA ALA A 36 -8.47 -2.15 -10.29
C ALA A 36 -9.54 -3.18 -10.69
N LYS A 37 -10.60 -3.34 -9.88
CA LYS A 37 -11.69 -4.26 -10.16
C LYS A 37 -12.41 -3.95 -11.48
N ILE A 38 -12.63 -2.66 -11.78
CA ILE A 38 -13.20 -2.20 -13.06
C ILE A 38 -12.25 -2.54 -14.22
N SER A 39 -10.94 -2.39 -14.03
CA SER A 39 -9.95 -2.65 -15.08
C SER A 39 -9.89 -4.11 -15.50
N TYR A 40 -10.33 -5.06 -14.66
CA TYR A 40 -10.31 -6.50 -14.98
C TYR A 40 -11.28 -6.88 -16.10
N ALA A 41 -12.28 -6.06 -16.40
CA ALA A 41 -13.11 -6.25 -17.58
C ALA A 41 -12.31 -6.14 -18.89
N GLY A 42 -11.26 -5.32 -18.90
CA GLY A 42 -10.43 -5.07 -20.09
C GLY A 42 -9.06 -5.74 -20.06
N TYR A 43 -8.54 -6.05 -18.87
CA TYR A 43 -7.15 -6.45 -18.70
C TYR A 43 -6.98 -7.53 -17.64
N ASP A 44 -6.03 -8.45 -17.88
CA ASP A 44 -5.60 -9.42 -16.88
C ASP A 44 -4.94 -8.71 -15.67
N PRO A 45 -5.14 -9.19 -14.42
CA PRO A 45 -4.52 -8.58 -13.22
C PRO A 45 -3.00 -8.49 -13.27
N VAL A 46 -2.32 -9.50 -13.84
CA VAL A 46 -0.86 -9.49 -13.99
C VAL A 46 -0.44 -8.42 -14.99
N PHE A 47 -1.12 -8.35 -16.14
CA PHE A 47 -0.88 -7.30 -17.12
C PHE A 47 -1.17 -5.92 -16.57
N LEU A 48 -2.24 -5.77 -15.79
CA LEU A 48 -2.59 -4.51 -15.14
C LEU A 48 -1.47 -4.04 -14.19
N SER A 49 -0.90 -4.95 -13.39
CA SER A 49 0.24 -4.66 -12.51
C SER A 49 1.46 -4.19 -13.30
N ILE A 50 1.76 -4.83 -14.45
CA ILE A 50 2.86 -4.44 -15.35
C ILE A 50 2.61 -3.05 -15.93
N ALA A 51 1.46 -2.85 -16.56
CA ALA A 51 1.13 -1.63 -17.29
C ALA A 51 1.13 -0.41 -16.36
N ARG A 52 0.49 -0.50 -15.17
CA ARG A 52 0.51 0.58 -14.20
C ARG A 52 1.91 0.89 -13.69
N SER A 53 2.74 -0.14 -13.49
CA SER A 53 4.11 0.04 -12.97
C SER A 53 5.02 0.67 -14.01
N ILE A 54 4.91 0.29 -15.28
CA ILE A 54 5.68 0.90 -16.37
C ILE A 54 5.25 2.34 -16.61
N ILE A 55 3.95 2.59 -16.77
CA ILE A 55 3.43 3.94 -17.06
C ILE A 55 3.70 4.87 -15.88
N GLY A 56 3.35 4.44 -14.66
CA GLY A 56 3.59 5.23 -13.45
C GLY A 56 5.07 5.45 -13.18
N GLY A 57 5.90 4.42 -13.37
CA GLY A 57 7.36 4.51 -13.24
C GLY A 57 7.98 5.47 -14.24
N PHE A 58 7.51 5.48 -15.48
CA PHE A 58 7.93 6.44 -16.49
C PHE A 58 7.57 7.89 -16.09
N CYS A 59 6.35 8.11 -15.61
CA CYS A 59 5.94 9.43 -15.10
C CYS A 59 6.81 9.90 -13.93
N VAL A 60 7.07 9.02 -12.95
CA VAL A 60 7.95 9.32 -11.80
C VAL A 60 9.39 9.58 -12.26
N PHE A 61 9.89 8.82 -13.24
CA PHE A 61 11.20 9.04 -13.83
C PHE A 61 11.31 10.41 -14.48
N LEU A 62 10.32 10.81 -15.29
CA LEU A 62 10.26 12.14 -15.90
C LEU A 62 10.21 13.26 -14.84
N TRP A 63 9.43 13.07 -13.78
CA TRP A 63 9.40 13.98 -12.64
C TRP A 63 10.79 14.13 -12.01
N CYS A 64 11.49 13.02 -11.75
CA CYS A 64 12.84 13.05 -11.19
C CYS A 64 13.84 13.79 -12.10
N ARG A 65 13.74 13.56 -13.41
CA ARG A 65 14.57 14.28 -14.41
C ARG A 65 14.30 15.77 -14.40
N TRP A 66 13.03 16.15 -14.34
CA TRP A 66 12.63 17.56 -14.28
C TRP A 66 13.10 18.25 -12.99
N ARG A 67 13.03 17.54 -11.86
CA ARG A 67 13.42 18.06 -10.54
C ARG A 67 14.92 17.94 -10.25
N GLY A 68 15.70 17.35 -11.14
CA GLY A 68 17.14 17.15 -10.95
C GLY A 68 17.49 16.16 -9.85
N ILE A 69 16.57 15.21 -9.53
CA ILE A 69 16.80 14.19 -8.49
C ILE A 69 17.79 13.15 -9.04
N ALA A 70 18.91 12.95 -8.32
CA ALA A 70 19.93 11.98 -8.70
C ALA A 70 19.45 10.54 -8.46
N LEU A 71 19.21 9.79 -9.55
CA LEU A 71 18.74 8.41 -9.49
C LEU A 71 19.88 7.39 -9.59
N PHE A 72 20.89 7.67 -10.41
CA PHE A 72 21.99 6.75 -10.73
C PHE A 72 23.24 7.05 -9.91
N THR A 73 23.09 7.06 -8.58
CA THR A 73 24.21 7.25 -7.64
C THR A 73 24.80 5.89 -7.24
N ARG A 74 26.13 5.80 -7.12
CA ARG A 74 26.84 4.63 -6.60
C ARG A 74 26.86 4.65 -5.06
N ASP A 75 25.69 4.50 -4.45
CA ASP A 75 25.48 4.58 -3.01
C ASP A 75 25.34 3.19 -2.35
N GLY A 76 25.52 2.12 -3.12
CA GLY A 76 25.41 0.74 -2.62
C GLY A 76 23.96 0.28 -2.36
N THR A 77 22.96 1.01 -2.86
CA THR A 77 21.54 0.66 -2.69
C THR A 77 21.01 -0.33 -3.72
N LEU A 78 21.74 -0.60 -4.81
CA LEU A 78 21.23 -1.35 -5.97
C LEU A 78 20.74 -2.74 -5.61
N LEU A 79 21.52 -3.56 -4.90
CA LEU A 79 21.15 -4.94 -4.58
C LEU A 79 19.92 -4.98 -3.66
N ALA A 80 19.90 -4.15 -2.63
CA ALA A 80 18.74 -4.02 -1.75
C ALA A 80 17.53 -3.44 -2.50
N GLY A 81 17.75 -2.52 -3.45
CA GLY A 81 16.73 -1.96 -4.32
C GLY A 81 16.07 -3.00 -5.21
N ILE A 82 16.88 -3.90 -5.82
CA ILE A 82 16.37 -5.02 -6.62
C ILE A 82 15.53 -5.96 -5.72
N ALA A 83 16.02 -6.32 -4.55
CA ALA A 83 15.30 -7.20 -3.63
C ALA A 83 13.97 -6.58 -3.15
N VAL A 84 13.96 -5.30 -2.80
CA VAL A 84 12.74 -4.55 -2.47
C VAL A 84 11.79 -4.48 -3.66
N GLY A 85 12.31 -4.28 -4.86
CA GLY A 85 11.51 -4.29 -6.09
C GLY A 85 10.84 -5.63 -6.34
N VAL A 86 11.56 -6.74 -6.15
CA VAL A 86 11.01 -8.10 -6.29
C VAL A 86 9.91 -8.36 -5.25
N LEU A 87 10.17 -8.04 -3.96
CA LEU A 87 9.16 -8.19 -2.91
C LEU A 87 7.91 -7.37 -3.19
N PHE A 88 8.07 -6.14 -3.62
CA PHE A 88 6.97 -5.26 -4.02
C PHE A 88 6.22 -5.79 -5.25
N GLY A 89 6.93 -6.40 -6.22
CA GLY A 89 6.31 -7.05 -7.36
C GLY A 89 5.44 -8.23 -6.95
N ILE A 90 5.92 -9.10 -6.05
CA ILE A 90 5.15 -10.22 -5.50
C ILE A 90 3.94 -9.70 -4.70
N GLU A 91 4.14 -8.67 -3.87
CA GLU A 91 3.09 -7.99 -3.12
C GLU A 91 1.93 -7.56 -4.04
N PHE A 92 2.25 -6.85 -5.13
CA PHE A 92 1.24 -6.34 -6.05
C PHE A 92 0.58 -7.45 -6.90
N LEU A 93 1.31 -8.50 -7.28
CA LEU A 93 0.68 -9.66 -7.90
C LEU A 93 -0.32 -10.33 -6.96
N CYS A 94 0.07 -10.55 -5.70
CA CYS A 94 -0.84 -11.09 -4.67
C CYS A 94 -2.06 -10.18 -4.48
N LEU A 95 -1.88 -8.85 -4.48
CA LEU A 95 -2.96 -7.88 -4.34
C LEU A 95 -3.94 -7.97 -5.53
N TYR A 96 -3.42 -7.85 -6.75
CA TYR A 96 -4.27 -7.78 -7.94
C TYR A 96 -4.94 -9.11 -8.30
N VAL A 97 -4.18 -10.21 -8.28
CA VAL A 97 -4.75 -11.54 -8.49
C VAL A 97 -5.72 -11.88 -7.34
N GLY A 98 -5.35 -11.57 -6.10
CA GLY A 98 -6.23 -11.75 -4.95
C GLY A 98 -7.55 -10.99 -5.11
N LEU A 99 -7.50 -9.73 -5.55
CA LEU A 99 -8.69 -8.91 -5.76
C LEU A 99 -9.59 -9.43 -6.89
N GLU A 100 -9.07 -10.13 -7.88
CA GLU A 100 -9.90 -10.77 -8.92
C GLU A 100 -10.84 -11.82 -8.32
N HIS A 101 -10.35 -12.58 -7.33
CA HIS A 101 -11.04 -13.71 -6.71
C HIS A 101 -11.82 -13.37 -5.44
N THR A 102 -11.70 -12.15 -4.91
CA THR A 102 -12.43 -11.71 -3.70
C THR A 102 -13.11 -10.36 -3.90
N THR A 103 -13.79 -9.84 -2.87
CA THR A 103 -14.39 -8.51 -2.92
C THR A 103 -13.37 -7.41 -2.58
N VAL A 104 -13.64 -6.17 -3.02
CA VAL A 104 -12.83 -5.00 -2.66
C VAL A 104 -12.75 -4.84 -1.14
N ALA A 105 -13.88 -5.02 -0.45
CA ALA A 105 -13.93 -4.91 1.01
C ALA A 105 -12.98 -5.92 1.69
N ARG A 106 -13.01 -7.20 1.29
CA ARG A 106 -12.17 -8.26 1.86
C ARG A 106 -10.70 -8.06 1.52
N ASN A 107 -10.39 -7.82 0.24
CA ASN A 107 -9.03 -7.56 -0.21
C ASN A 107 -8.40 -6.39 0.54
N THR A 108 -9.10 -5.25 0.63
CA THR A 108 -8.62 -4.06 1.32
C THR A 108 -8.33 -4.34 2.80
N LEU A 109 -9.22 -5.03 3.51
CA LEU A 109 -9.02 -5.38 4.92
C LEU A 109 -7.81 -6.31 5.11
N LEU A 110 -7.67 -7.33 4.25
CA LEU A 110 -6.61 -8.34 4.36
C LEU A 110 -5.22 -7.78 3.98
N VAL A 111 -5.12 -6.96 2.95
CA VAL A 111 -3.88 -6.23 2.59
C VAL A 111 -3.44 -5.31 3.73
N ASN A 112 -4.38 -4.62 4.37
CA ASN A 112 -4.09 -3.78 5.54
C ASN A 112 -3.74 -4.57 6.82
N SER A 113 -3.52 -5.88 6.73
CA SER A 113 -2.86 -6.67 7.78
C SER A 113 -1.35 -6.38 7.92
N MET A 114 -0.76 -5.65 6.98
CA MET A 114 0.67 -5.30 6.96
C MET A 114 1.25 -4.87 8.33
N PRO A 115 0.60 -4.02 9.14
CA PRO A 115 1.14 -3.61 10.42
C PRO A 115 1.35 -4.75 11.43
N PHE A 116 0.61 -5.87 11.30
CA PHE A 116 0.83 -7.05 12.13
C PHE A 116 2.11 -7.77 11.77
N TRP A 117 2.29 -7.98 10.47
CA TRP A 117 3.50 -8.58 9.93
C TRP A 117 4.71 -7.70 10.24
N MET A 118 4.55 -6.36 10.19
CA MET A 118 5.56 -5.40 10.64
C MET A 118 5.89 -5.54 12.13
N LEU A 119 4.92 -5.75 13.00
CA LEU A 119 5.16 -5.91 14.43
C LEU A 119 5.92 -7.21 14.72
N ILE A 120 5.49 -8.32 14.11
CA ILE A 120 6.15 -9.63 14.25
C ILE A 120 7.57 -9.59 13.66
N GLY A 121 7.69 -9.14 12.39
CA GLY A 121 8.97 -9.05 11.71
C GLY A 121 9.91 -8.01 12.34
N GLY A 122 9.38 -6.91 12.86
CA GLY A 122 10.14 -5.92 13.63
C GLY A 122 10.75 -6.52 14.89
N HIS A 123 10.00 -7.35 15.60
CA HIS A 123 10.53 -8.07 16.76
C HIS A 123 11.61 -9.09 16.36
N LEU A 124 11.31 -9.96 15.40
CA LEU A 124 12.18 -11.07 15.03
C LEU A 124 13.45 -10.62 14.27
N LEU A 125 13.29 -9.62 13.39
CA LEU A 125 14.34 -9.24 12.45
C LEU A 125 15.02 -7.91 12.78
N LEU A 126 14.35 -7.00 13.51
CA LEU A 126 14.89 -5.68 13.89
C LEU A 126 15.19 -5.57 15.39
N GLY A 127 14.86 -6.60 16.21
CA GLY A 127 15.03 -6.56 17.65
C GLY A 127 14.07 -5.61 18.39
N GLU A 128 12.98 -5.17 17.74
CA GLU A 128 12.00 -4.29 18.37
C GLU A 128 11.23 -5.03 19.47
N GLN A 129 11.00 -4.38 20.62
CA GLN A 129 10.25 -5.00 21.71
C GLN A 129 8.75 -4.92 21.47
N ILE A 130 8.07 -6.07 21.64
CA ILE A 130 6.62 -6.14 21.65
C ILE A 130 6.12 -5.80 23.06
N THR A 131 5.57 -4.61 23.24
CA THR A 131 4.93 -4.25 24.51
C THR A 131 3.57 -4.92 24.64
N MET A 132 3.05 -5.09 25.90
CA MET A 132 1.71 -5.64 26.14
C MET A 132 0.62 -4.88 25.36
N ARG A 133 0.74 -3.57 25.25
CA ARG A 133 -0.18 -2.76 24.45
C ARG A 133 -0.17 -3.13 22.97
N LYS A 134 1.02 -3.29 22.37
CA LYS A 134 1.16 -3.72 20.97
C LYS A 134 0.60 -5.12 20.78
N PHE A 135 0.82 -6.02 21.74
CA PHE A 135 0.28 -7.37 21.72
C PHE A 135 -1.27 -7.39 21.75
N LEU A 136 -1.89 -6.60 22.64
CA LEU A 136 -3.35 -6.50 22.71
C LEU A 136 -3.94 -5.90 21.42
N GLY A 137 -3.31 -4.87 20.86
CA GLY A 137 -3.71 -4.31 19.57
C GLY A 137 -3.62 -5.34 18.43
N LEU A 138 -2.56 -6.16 18.44
CA LEU A 138 -2.39 -7.27 17.50
C LEU A 138 -3.51 -8.31 17.62
N LEU A 139 -3.82 -8.76 18.84
CA LEU A 139 -4.91 -9.70 19.09
C LEU A 139 -6.26 -9.19 18.59
N LEU A 140 -6.55 -7.91 18.85
CA LEU A 140 -7.81 -7.30 18.43
C LEU A 140 -7.96 -7.32 16.91
N ALA A 141 -6.91 -7.01 16.22
CA ALA A 141 -6.94 -6.98 14.79
C ALA A 141 -6.87 -8.38 14.15
N PHE A 142 -6.23 -9.38 14.78
CA PHE A 142 -6.40 -10.78 14.38
C PHE A 142 -7.84 -11.25 14.53
N ALA A 143 -8.55 -10.82 15.57
CA ALA A 143 -9.99 -11.10 15.69
C ALA A 143 -10.78 -10.49 14.52
N GLY A 144 -10.41 -9.28 14.08
CA GLY A 144 -10.97 -8.67 12.87
C GLY A 144 -10.71 -9.49 11.60
N LEU A 145 -9.47 -9.96 11.39
CA LEU A 145 -9.13 -10.84 10.27
C LEU A 145 -9.92 -12.16 10.34
N ALA A 146 -10.03 -12.77 11.52
CA ALA A 146 -10.81 -14.00 11.72
C ALA A 146 -12.30 -13.77 11.38
N ALA A 147 -12.86 -12.60 11.68
CA ALA A 147 -14.22 -12.25 11.31
C ALA A 147 -14.41 -12.18 9.77
N VAL A 148 -13.41 -11.68 9.02
CA VAL A 148 -13.43 -11.71 7.55
C VAL A 148 -13.42 -13.14 7.04
N PHE A 149 -12.56 -14.00 7.58
CA PHE A 149 -12.47 -15.40 7.15
C PHE A 149 -13.68 -16.24 7.55
N SER A 150 -14.38 -15.91 8.63
CA SER A 150 -15.54 -16.69 9.09
C SER A 150 -16.73 -16.66 8.14
N ASP A 151 -16.79 -15.72 7.22
CA ASP A 151 -17.82 -15.63 6.17
C ASP A 151 -17.75 -16.77 5.13
N LYS A 152 -16.71 -17.60 5.21
CA LYS A 152 -16.40 -18.66 4.24
C LYS A 152 -17.12 -19.96 4.45
N LEU A 153 -17.78 -20.15 5.54
CA LEU A 153 -18.53 -21.40 5.77
C LEU A 153 -19.66 -21.61 4.74
N GLY A 154 -19.86 -20.64 3.83
CA GLY A 154 -20.77 -20.72 2.69
C GLY A 154 -20.21 -20.26 1.32
N GLY A 155 -18.94 -19.83 1.23
CA GLY A 155 -18.32 -19.33 -0.03
C GLY A 155 -17.32 -20.34 -0.62
N GLY A 156 -17.32 -20.50 -1.94
CA GLY A 156 -16.47 -21.47 -2.65
C GLY A 156 -14.96 -21.24 -2.46
N GLY A 157 -14.14 -22.25 -2.83
CA GLY A 157 -12.67 -22.24 -2.70
C GLY A 157 -11.97 -21.07 -3.39
N ASP A 158 -12.60 -20.47 -4.40
CA ASP A 158 -12.09 -19.35 -5.18
C ASP A 158 -11.92 -18.07 -4.31
N MET A 159 -12.92 -17.75 -3.50
CA MET A 159 -12.84 -16.62 -2.57
C MET A 159 -11.75 -16.83 -1.50
N LEU A 160 -11.52 -18.07 -1.06
CA LEU A 160 -10.43 -18.39 -0.13
C LEU A 160 -9.07 -18.12 -0.76
N PHE A 161 -8.89 -18.51 -2.00
CA PHE A 161 -7.67 -18.24 -2.73
C PHE A 161 -7.39 -16.74 -2.82
N GLY A 162 -8.40 -15.95 -3.22
CA GLY A 162 -8.29 -14.48 -3.25
C GLY A 162 -7.93 -13.85 -1.91
N ASP A 163 -8.53 -14.35 -0.82
CA ASP A 163 -8.23 -13.85 0.53
C ASP A 163 -6.82 -14.22 0.99
N LEU A 164 -6.35 -15.44 0.72
CA LEU A 164 -4.99 -15.87 1.07
C LEU A 164 -3.94 -15.03 0.32
N LEU A 165 -4.18 -14.76 -0.95
CA LEU A 165 -3.32 -13.85 -1.73
C LEU A 165 -3.34 -12.43 -1.15
N SER A 166 -4.53 -11.91 -0.80
CA SER A 166 -4.66 -10.59 -0.19
C SER A 166 -3.92 -10.48 1.15
N LEU A 167 -3.98 -11.52 1.98
CA LEU A 167 -3.22 -11.61 3.22
C LEU A 167 -1.71 -11.70 2.93
N GLY A 168 -1.31 -12.50 1.93
CA GLY A 168 0.06 -12.59 1.44
C GLY A 168 0.61 -11.24 0.96
N SER A 169 -0.21 -10.45 0.28
CA SER A 169 0.16 -9.08 -0.10
C SER A 169 0.54 -8.23 1.12
N GLY A 170 -0.25 -8.23 2.19
CA GLY A 170 0.08 -7.56 3.45
C GLY A 170 1.40 -8.04 4.06
N PHE A 171 1.68 -9.35 3.99
CA PHE A 171 2.93 -9.93 4.45
C PHE A 171 4.14 -9.44 3.63
N PHE A 172 4.08 -9.48 2.30
CA PHE A 172 5.17 -9.01 1.44
C PHE A 172 5.37 -7.51 1.55
N TRP A 173 4.31 -6.74 1.75
CA TRP A 173 4.41 -5.32 2.07
C TRP A 173 5.21 -5.06 3.35
N ALA A 174 4.97 -5.84 4.41
CA ALA A 174 5.76 -5.75 5.64
C ALA A 174 7.23 -6.14 5.41
N LEU A 175 7.51 -7.21 4.66
CA LEU A 175 8.88 -7.62 4.34
C LEU A 175 9.63 -6.54 3.54
N THR A 176 8.95 -5.90 2.58
CA THR A 176 9.49 -4.76 1.83
C THR A 176 9.93 -3.65 2.77
N ASN A 177 9.08 -3.27 3.73
CA ASN A 177 9.40 -2.22 4.70
C ASN A 177 10.53 -2.62 5.67
N ILE A 178 10.57 -3.88 6.11
CA ILE A 178 11.65 -4.40 6.98
C ILE A 178 12.99 -4.35 6.25
N LEU A 179 13.02 -4.78 4.98
CA LEU A 179 14.23 -4.75 4.17
C LEU A 179 14.73 -3.33 3.93
N ILE A 180 13.84 -2.37 3.69
CA ILE A 180 14.19 -0.95 3.59
C ILE A 180 14.86 -0.49 4.88
N LYS A 181 14.25 -0.78 6.04
CA LYS A 181 14.79 -0.39 7.36
C LYS A 181 16.16 -1.01 7.67
N ARG A 182 16.44 -2.24 7.19
CA ARG A 182 17.71 -2.96 7.42
C ARG A 182 18.81 -2.65 6.42
N SER A 183 18.52 -1.90 5.38
CA SER A 183 19.45 -1.64 4.29
C SER A 183 19.77 -0.15 4.14
N LYS A 184 20.75 0.17 3.30
CA LYS A 184 21.07 1.55 2.93
C LYS A 184 19.94 2.28 2.21
N LEU A 185 18.85 1.57 1.84
CA LEU A 185 17.68 2.20 1.21
C LEU A 185 16.95 3.18 2.13
N VAL A 186 17.14 3.09 3.45
CA VAL A 186 16.57 4.06 4.41
C VAL A 186 17.08 5.49 4.15
N GLU A 187 18.28 5.63 3.57
CA GLU A 187 18.91 6.91 3.22
C GLU A 187 18.60 7.36 1.79
N ALA A 188 18.04 6.47 0.97
CA ALA A 188 17.69 6.78 -0.41
C ALA A 188 16.53 7.78 -0.50
N SER A 189 16.48 8.54 -1.60
CA SER A 189 15.30 9.37 -1.87
C SER A 189 14.06 8.48 -2.06
N ALA A 190 12.92 8.98 -1.61
CA ALA A 190 11.67 8.24 -1.70
C ALA A 190 11.29 7.93 -3.17
N GLU A 191 11.62 8.85 -4.09
CA GLU A 191 11.41 8.67 -5.52
C GLU A 191 12.30 7.55 -6.09
N LYS A 192 13.56 7.47 -5.68
CA LYS A 192 14.47 6.38 -6.09
C LYS A 192 13.97 5.03 -5.57
N LEU A 193 13.51 4.99 -4.31
CA LEU A 193 12.91 3.81 -3.73
C LEU A 193 11.66 3.37 -4.49
N LEU A 194 10.76 4.31 -4.82
CA LEU A 194 9.57 4.02 -5.61
C LEU A 194 9.92 3.48 -7.00
N LEU A 195 10.94 4.02 -7.66
CA LEU A 195 11.38 3.50 -8.96
C LEU A 195 11.94 2.08 -8.88
N TYR A 196 12.67 1.71 -7.81
CA TYR A 196 13.06 0.32 -7.57
C TYR A 196 11.84 -0.59 -7.43
N GLN A 197 10.84 -0.16 -6.67
CA GLN A 197 9.60 -0.91 -6.46
C GLN A 197 8.83 -1.09 -7.77
N LEU A 198 8.63 -0.04 -8.54
CA LEU A 198 7.88 -0.09 -9.81
C LEU A 198 8.63 -0.90 -10.89
N ALA A 199 9.95 -0.74 -11.00
CA ALA A 199 10.76 -1.53 -11.91
C ALA A 199 10.72 -3.03 -11.55
N GLY A 200 10.84 -3.35 -10.26
CA GLY A 200 10.72 -4.73 -9.77
C GLY A 200 9.33 -5.31 -10.00
N ALA A 201 8.27 -4.52 -9.77
CA ALA A 201 6.90 -4.96 -10.03
C ALA A 201 6.66 -5.27 -11.52
N ALA A 202 7.15 -4.41 -12.40
CA ALA A 202 7.08 -4.66 -13.84
C ALA A 202 7.86 -5.93 -14.23
N MET A 203 9.08 -6.10 -13.70
CA MET A 203 9.92 -7.27 -13.99
C MET A 203 9.27 -8.57 -13.50
N VAL A 204 8.82 -8.63 -12.26
CA VAL A 204 8.16 -9.81 -11.68
C VAL A 204 6.87 -10.11 -12.45
N GLY A 205 6.08 -9.09 -12.78
CA GLY A 205 4.87 -9.25 -13.59
C GLY A 205 5.17 -9.83 -14.97
N ILE A 206 6.20 -9.33 -15.68
CA ILE A 206 6.62 -9.84 -17.00
C ILE A 206 7.04 -11.31 -16.91
N LEU A 207 7.73 -11.72 -15.85
CA LEU A 207 8.15 -13.11 -15.65
C LEU A 207 6.95 -14.05 -15.39
N VAL A 208 5.90 -13.56 -14.74
CA VAL A 208 4.68 -14.32 -14.41
C VAL A 208 3.65 -14.27 -15.54
N LEU A 209 3.70 -13.27 -16.43
CA LEU A 209 2.72 -13.06 -17.50
C LEU A 209 2.46 -14.29 -18.37
N PRO A 210 3.47 -15.13 -18.74
CA PRO A 210 3.23 -16.36 -19.52
C PRO A 210 2.36 -17.40 -18.81
N LEU A 211 2.19 -17.29 -17.48
CA LEU A 211 1.36 -18.20 -16.66
C LEU A 211 -0.04 -17.63 -16.42
N ALA A 212 -0.27 -16.35 -16.79
CA ALA A 212 -1.54 -15.65 -16.65
C ALA A 212 -2.46 -15.91 -17.86
N GLY A 213 -3.69 -15.43 -17.76
CA GLY A 213 -4.63 -15.45 -18.87
C GLY A 213 -4.26 -14.46 -20.00
N PRO A 214 -5.13 -14.27 -21.00
CA PRO A 214 -4.90 -13.29 -22.07
C PRO A 214 -4.67 -11.90 -21.46
N PRO A 215 -3.55 -11.23 -21.79
CA PRO A 215 -3.19 -9.94 -21.19
C PRO A 215 -4.25 -8.86 -21.39
N VAL A 216 -4.85 -8.85 -22.57
CA VAL A 216 -5.93 -7.94 -22.98
C VAL A 216 -7.18 -8.79 -23.22
N ARG A 217 -8.28 -8.45 -22.51
CA ARG A 217 -9.57 -9.16 -22.58
C ARG A 217 -10.54 -8.39 -23.48
N ASP A 218 -11.04 -7.26 -22.99
CA ASP A 218 -11.92 -6.33 -23.72
C ASP A 218 -11.56 -4.89 -23.36
N PRO A 219 -10.62 -4.25 -24.10
CA PRO A 219 -10.07 -2.94 -23.76
C PRO A 219 -11.04 -1.81 -24.14
N SER A 220 -12.18 -1.77 -23.52
CA SER A 220 -13.14 -0.66 -23.67
C SER A 220 -12.68 0.60 -22.91
N LEU A 221 -13.38 1.71 -23.11
CA LEU A 221 -12.97 3.02 -22.57
C LEU A 221 -12.87 3.02 -21.04
N LEU A 222 -13.85 2.46 -20.32
CA LEU A 222 -13.91 2.52 -18.87
C LEU A 222 -12.77 1.73 -18.17
N PRO A 223 -12.48 0.45 -18.51
CA PRO A 223 -11.32 -0.26 -18.00
C PRO A 223 -9.99 0.44 -18.30
N THR A 224 -9.86 1.05 -19.49
CA THR A 224 -8.64 1.76 -19.87
C THR A 224 -8.46 3.06 -19.06
N LEU A 225 -9.51 3.83 -18.86
CA LEU A 225 -9.45 5.01 -17.98
C LEU A 225 -9.15 4.62 -16.54
N ALA A 226 -9.69 3.51 -16.04
CA ALA A 226 -9.40 2.99 -14.72
C ALA A 226 -7.92 2.56 -14.58
N LEU A 227 -7.32 1.95 -15.60
CA LEU A 227 -5.89 1.66 -15.65
C LEU A 227 -5.05 2.95 -15.64
N LEU A 228 -5.39 3.93 -16.46
CA LEU A 228 -4.67 5.21 -16.52
C LEU A 228 -4.79 6.00 -15.21
N PHE A 229 -5.96 5.97 -14.58
CA PHE A 229 -6.16 6.53 -13.24
C PHE A 229 -5.18 5.90 -12.23
N GLN A 230 -5.06 4.57 -12.21
CA GLN A 230 -4.12 3.87 -11.34
C GLN A 230 -2.66 4.23 -11.64
N ALA A 231 -2.28 4.25 -12.92
CA ALA A 231 -0.90 4.47 -13.34
C ALA A 231 -0.45 5.93 -13.14
N ILE A 232 -1.25 6.89 -13.58
CA ILE A 232 -0.87 8.31 -13.62
C ILE A 232 -1.29 9.01 -12.33
N TYR A 233 -2.58 8.92 -11.97
CA TYR A 233 -3.05 9.65 -10.80
C TYR A 233 -2.56 8.99 -9.50
N ILE A 234 -2.79 7.69 -9.31
CA ILE A 234 -2.40 7.03 -8.05
C ILE A 234 -0.88 6.92 -7.94
N VAL A 235 -0.19 6.30 -8.91
CA VAL A 235 1.25 6.03 -8.78
C VAL A 235 2.09 7.29 -8.92
N ALA A 236 1.87 8.10 -9.96
CA ALA A 236 2.73 9.25 -10.18
C ALA A 236 2.33 10.45 -9.31
N PHE A 237 1.06 10.87 -9.31
CA PHE A 237 0.65 12.09 -8.62
C PHE A 237 0.54 11.87 -7.10
N THR A 238 -0.24 10.88 -6.63
CA THR A 238 -0.52 10.77 -5.19
C THR A 238 0.73 10.36 -4.40
N TYR A 239 1.62 9.53 -4.94
CA TYR A 239 2.85 9.15 -4.24
C TYR A 239 3.85 10.29 -4.19
N VAL A 240 4.00 11.08 -5.26
CA VAL A 240 4.85 12.28 -5.24
C VAL A 240 4.32 13.28 -4.21
N LEU A 241 2.99 13.50 -4.18
CA LEU A 241 2.36 14.36 -3.19
C LEU A 241 2.55 13.84 -1.76
N TRP A 242 2.41 12.54 -1.53
CA TRP A 242 2.69 11.88 -0.24
C TRP A 242 4.13 12.11 0.20
N PHE A 243 5.12 11.92 -0.67
CA PHE A 243 6.52 12.16 -0.34
C PHE A 243 6.81 13.63 -0.07
N TRP A 244 6.15 14.55 -0.79
CA TRP A 244 6.24 15.97 -0.52
C TRP A 244 5.71 16.33 0.88
N LEU A 245 4.58 15.72 1.29
CA LEU A 245 4.03 15.89 2.64
C LEU A 245 4.98 15.33 3.70
N LEU A 246 5.52 14.12 3.51
CA LEU A 246 6.44 13.48 4.45
C LEU A 246 7.72 14.28 4.70
N ARG A 247 8.16 15.07 3.75
CA ARG A 247 9.32 15.97 3.92
C ARG A 247 9.02 17.19 4.79
N ARG A 248 7.76 17.62 4.87
CA ARG A 248 7.34 18.87 5.53
C ARG A 248 6.62 18.67 6.84
N TYR A 249 5.97 17.54 7.02
CA TYR A 249 5.10 17.27 8.18
C TYR A 249 5.54 16.00 8.92
N PRO A 250 5.22 15.88 10.23
CA PRO A 250 5.56 14.69 11.01
C PRO A 250 4.92 13.44 10.42
N ALA A 251 5.73 12.41 10.14
CA ALA A 251 5.25 11.16 9.57
C ALA A 251 4.18 10.47 10.44
N SER A 252 4.29 10.59 11.78
CA SER A 252 3.29 10.04 12.72
C SER A 252 1.91 10.68 12.56
N GLY A 253 1.87 12.01 12.33
CA GLY A 253 0.62 12.72 12.10
C GLY A 253 -0.03 12.29 10.77
N LEU A 254 0.75 12.26 9.69
CA LEU A 254 0.27 11.85 8.37
C LEU A 254 -0.17 10.38 8.34
N SER A 255 0.59 9.47 8.96
CA SER A 255 0.29 8.04 8.99
C SER A 255 -1.03 7.73 9.70
N SER A 256 -1.49 8.59 10.60
CA SER A 256 -2.80 8.41 11.25
C SER A 256 -3.96 8.47 10.26
N PHE A 257 -3.83 9.23 9.16
CA PHE A 257 -4.85 9.31 8.12
C PHE A 257 -4.89 8.07 7.23
N THR A 258 -3.78 7.33 7.08
CA THR A 258 -3.75 6.16 6.20
C THR A 258 -4.74 5.07 6.62
N PHE A 259 -5.17 5.06 7.89
CA PHE A 259 -6.22 4.17 8.39
C PHE A 259 -7.61 4.44 7.77
N LEU A 260 -7.81 5.59 7.14
CA LEU A 260 -9.03 5.88 6.39
C LEU A 260 -9.09 5.14 5.05
N SER A 261 -7.94 4.74 4.49
CA SER A 261 -7.91 4.07 3.18
C SER A 261 -8.74 2.78 3.13
N PRO A 262 -8.64 1.83 4.09
CA PRO A 262 -9.51 0.66 4.10
C PRO A 262 -10.99 1.01 4.30
N VAL A 263 -11.30 2.06 5.07
CA VAL A 263 -12.68 2.53 5.22
C VAL A 263 -13.25 2.99 3.88
N PHE A 264 -12.51 3.84 3.18
CA PHE A 264 -12.91 4.30 1.85
C PHE A 264 -12.96 3.18 0.82
N GLY A 265 -12.03 2.20 0.87
CA GLY A 265 -12.05 1.03 0.00
C GLY A 265 -13.34 0.22 0.14
N VAL A 266 -13.73 -0.09 1.39
CA VAL A 266 -14.99 -0.79 1.70
C VAL A 266 -16.21 0.00 1.22
N LEU A 267 -16.25 1.30 1.51
CA LEU A 267 -17.37 2.15 1.10
C LEU A 267 -17.46 2.31 -0.42
N CYS A 268 -16.33 2.52 -1.10
CA CYS A 268 -16.30 2.63 -2.56
C CYS A 268 -16.71 1.31 -3.23
N GLY A 269 -16.27 0.15 -2.71
CA GLY A 269 -16.69 -1.16 -3.20
C GLY A 269 -18.18 -1.36 -3.10
N ALA A 270 -18.77 -0.98 -1.96
CA ALA A 270 -20.21 -1.08 -1.75
C ALA A 270 -21.01 -0.15 -2.67
N VAL A 271 -20.59 1.13 -2.77
CA VAL A 271 -21.38 2.14 -3.51
C VAL A 271 -21.21 2.01 -5.02
N ILE A 272 -20.01 1.69 -5.51
CA ILE A 272 -19.71 1.71 -6.96
C ILE A 272 -19.92 0.32 -7.58
N LEU A 273 -19.54 -0.74 -6.86
CA LEU A 273 -19.64 -2.11 -7.37
C LEU A 273 -20.83 -2.89 -6.80
N ASN A 274 -21.66 -2.23 -5.96
CA ASN A 274 -22.78 -2.87 -5.26
C ASN A 274 -22.38 -4.11 -4.45
N GLU A 275 -21.16 -4.10 -3.87
CA GLU A 275 -20.70 -5.19 -3.01
C GLU A 275 -21.50 -5.23 -1.71
N PRO A 276 -21.94 -6.41 -1.25
CA PRO A 276 -22.74 -6.52 -0.03
C PRO A 276 -21.90 -6.17 1.20
N LEU A 277 -22.37 -5.21 2.00
CA LEU A 277 -21.80 -4.91 3.31
C LEU A 277 -22.44 -5.79 4.37
N THR A 278 -21.72 -6.81 4.82
CA THR A 278 -22.17 -7.65 5.92
C THR A 278 -21.81 -7.02 7.27
N MET A 279 -22.56 -7.34 8.33
CA MET A 279 -22.22 -6.91 9.70
C MET A 279 -20.80 -7.33 10.10
N ARG A 280 -20.33 -8.46 9.56
CA ARG A 280 -18.96 -8.96 9.80
C ARG A 280 -17.87 -8.07 9.21
N ILE A 281 -18.10 -7.47 8.04
CA ILE A 281 -17.17 -6.48 7.44
C ILE A 281 -17.07 -5.25 8.34
N PHE A 282 -18.19 -4.74 8.87
CA PHE A 282 -18.18 -3.63 9.82
C PHE A 282 -17.46 -3.98 11.12
N LEU A 283 -17.72 -5.19 11.66
CA LEU A 283 -17.02 -5.68 12.84
C LEU A 283 -15.51 -5.81 12.59
N ALA A 284 -15.12 -6.42 11.48
CA ALA A 284 -13.72 -6.56 11.09
C ALA A 284 -13.03 -5.19 10.94
N LEU A 285 -13.68 -4.26 10.24
CA LEU A 285 -13.17 -2.90 10.06
C LEU A 285 -12.96 -2.20 11.42
N GLY A 286 -13.94 -2.30 12.33
CA GLY A 286 -13.86 -1.72 13.67
C GLY A 286 -12.73 -2.35 14.50
N LEU A 287 -12.60 -3.67 14.50
CA LEU A 287 -11.58 -4.39 15.25
C LEU A 287 -10.17 -4.11 14.71
N ILE A 288 -10.00 -4.13 13.39
CA ILE A 288 -8.72 -3.80 12.74
C ILE A 288 -8.32 -2.36 13.05
N ALA A 289 -9.24 -1.41 12.87
CA ALA A 289 -8.98 0.01 13.15
C ALA A 289 -8.62 0.24 14.62
N ALA A 290 -9.36 -0.34 15.55
CA ALA A 290 -9.08 -0.25 16.99
C ALA A 290 -7.70 -0.86 17.33
N GLY A 291 -7.40 -2.04 16.80
CA GLY A 291 -6.10 -2.70 16.97
C GLY A 291 -4.94 -1.85 16.47
N LEU A 292 -5.07 -1.26 15.28
CA LEU A 292 -4.06 -0.37 14.69
C LEU A 292 -3.88 0.92 15.50
N ILE A 293 -4.96 1.54 15.97
CA ILE A 293 -4.89 2.71 16.84
C ILE A 293 -4.13 2.38 18.14
N ILE A 294 -4.41 1.23 18.75
CA ILE A 294 -3.73 0.79 19.97
C ILE A 294 -2.24 0.58 19.72
N VAL A 295 -1.86 -0.11 18.63
CA VAL A 295 -0.46 -0.36 18.26
C VAL A 295 0.31 0.94 18.02
N ASN A 296 -0.30 1.90 17.33
CA ASN A 296 0.39 3.11 16.87
C ASN A 296 0.35 4.29 17.88
N ARG A 297 -0.38 4.19 18.99
CA ARG A 297 -0.35 5.25 20.02
C ARG A 297 1.08 5.43 20.57
N PRO A 298 1.62 6.65 20.61
CA PRO A 298 2.93 6.90 21.18
C PRO A 298 2.98 6.45 22.66
N ALA A 299 4.12 5.91 23.09
CA ALA A 299 4.35 5.62 24.51
C ALA A 299 4.27 6.94 25.28
N ARG A 300 3.46 6.99 26.34
CA ARG A 300 3.41 8.14 27.24
C ARG A 300 4.81 8.30 27.85
N LYS A 301 5.51 9.38 27.51
CA LYS A 301 6.75 9.74 28.22
C LYS A 301 6.38 9.92 29.68
N LEU A 302 6.80 9.00 30.55
CA LEU A 302 6.79 9.26 31.99
C LEU A 302 7.78 10.40 32.19
N THR A 303 7.31 11.57 32.54
CA THR A 303 8.14 12.65 33.07
C THR A 303 8.82 12.10 34.31
N PRO A 304 10.17 12.11 34.40
CA PRO A 304 10.82 11.79 35.67
C PRO A 304 10.35 12.79 36.73
N VAL A 305 9.90 12.28 37.86
CA VAL A 305 9.56 13.05 39.06
C VAL A 305 10.86 13.57 39.67
#